data_29de7d79427f34424ace4cbeca145296
#
_entry.id   29de7d79427f34424ace4cbeca145296
#
_cell.length_a   1.000
_cell.length_b   1.000
_cell.length_c   1.000
_cell.angle_alpha   90.00
_cell.angle_beta   90.00
_cell.angle_gamma   90.00
#
_symmetry.space_group_name_H-M   'P 1'
#
loop_
_entity.id
_entity.type
_entity.pdbx_description
1 polymer ?
#
loop_
_entity_poly.entity_id
_entity_poly.type
_entity_poly.pdbx_seq_one_letter_code
_entity_poly.pdbx_strand_id
1 'polypeptide(L)'
;MTDHTIIIGGGHNGLVCAAYLAKAGRKVTVLEAAGQLGGLAATREFAPGYRASVAHLLYLLDDGIRKELALESHGLSMAKDGLETVALAEDGSHITIGPGRVEGGGLTDADKDAYREYRRFMSKFAGIIGGLHNQVPPRITQNRGDLMSLGKLALKIRMLGRDDMREFLRITGINIFDILKENFENPLLKGALSLDAVLGTFSGPRSNNSVFTALHRMSGNNPGPAGEVSIPSGGMGAVTDALAAAAKAAGAEVRTGSPVRRIMMDGMKVCGVELDSGERLDATTVVSNADVKTTLLDLLGARHLEADFARKVHNVRARGNAAKLHLALDGPPAFAGLDASQLGQRLVIAPSVEYVEQAFNHCKYGEYSARPVAEITLPTVHDPGLAPQGGHVLSAVIQYAPRELGAGWGFGRDGFTEAVMNLLANYAPDIRERTQAIELLTPEDIEQQFRNAGGHWHHAELALDQFLMLRPVPGSAQYRTPVEGLYLCGAGCHPGGGLMGSAGRNAANVVLAG
;
A
#
# COMPACT_ATOMS: atom_id res chain seq x y z
N MET A 1 24.70 21.44 -20.46
CA MET A 1 24.14 20.08 -20.29
C MET A 1 22.63 20.18 -20.41
N THR A 2 21.99 19.35 -21.23
CA THR A 2 20.54 19.31 -21.31
C THR A 2 19.98 18.92 -19.94
N ASP A 3 18.95 19.63 -19.48
CA ASP A 3 18.27 19.38 -18.20
C ASP A 3 17.48 18.05 -18.27
N HIS A 4 18.23 16.93 -18.15
CA HIS A 4 17.72 15.58 -18.27
C HIS A 4 17.47 15.01 -16.87
N THR A 5 16.27 14.50 -16.65
CA THR A 5 15.85 13.82 -15.44
C THR A 5 15.69 12.32 -15.70
N ILE A 6 16.38 11.50 -14.92
CA ILE A 6 16.19 10.05 -14.92
C ILE A 6 15.34 9.67 -13.70
N ILE A 7 14.33 8.82 -13.93
CA ILE A 7 13.51 8.25 -12.87
C ILE A 7 13.83 6.75 -12.76
N ILE A 8 14.27 6.32 -11.59
CA ILE A 8 14.57 4.91 -11.29
C ILE A 8 13.31 4.25 -10.74
N GLY A 9 12.76 3.27 -11.48
CA GLY A 9 11.59 2.48 -11.13
C GLY A 9 10.28 3.00 -11.72
N GLY A 10 9.62 2.15 -12.51
CA GLY A 10 8.35 2.39 -13.20
C GLY A 10 7.11 1.97 -12.40
N GLY A 11 7.17 2.04 -11.06
CA GLY A 11 5.98 1.92 -10.22
C GLY A 11 5.11 3.18 -10.27
N HIS A 12 3.92 3.14 -9.69
CA HIS A 12 2.92 4.21 -9.79
C HIS A 12 3.46 5.62 -9.43
N ASN A 13 4.23 5.78 -8.36
CA ASN A 13 4.78 7.09 -7.99
C ASN A 13 5.85 7.59 -8.96
N GLY A 14 6.70 6.69 -9.49
CA GLY A 14 7.69 7.04 -10.52
C GLY A 14 7.01 7.50 -11.81
N LEU A 15 5.95 6.81 -12.23
CA LEU A 15 5.15 7.18 -13.42
C LEU A 15 4.40 8.50 -13.23
N VAL A 16 3.82 8.75 -12.05
CA VAL A 16 3.22 10.05 -11.71
C VAL A 16 4.28 11.16 -11.76
N CYS A 17 5.44 10.96 -11.12
CA CYS A 17 6.53 11.94 -11.15
C CYS A 17 6.98 12.23 -12.60
N ALA A 18 7.13 11.19 -13.42
CA ALA A 18 7.47 11.32 -14.83
C ALA A 18 6.47 12.16 -15.61
N ALA A 19 5.16 11.87 -15.43
CA ALA A 19 4.10 12.58 -16.11
C ALA A 19 4.09 14.08 -15.78
N TYR A 20 4.23 14.45 -14.50
CA TYR A 20 4.25 15.86 -14.09
C TYR A 20 5.52 16.58 -14.58
N LEU A 21 6.70 15.96 -14.51
CA LEU A 21 7.95 16.56 -14.98
C LEU A 21 7.94 16.74 -16.51
N ALA A 22 7.50 15.72 -17.25
CA ALA A 22 7.40 15.80 -18.71
C ALA A 22 6.35 16.84 -19.15
N LYS A 23 5.20 16.91 -18.48
CA LYS A 23 4.16 17.93 -18.72
C LYS A 23 4.67 19.35 -18.46
N ALA A 24 5.65 19.51 -17.57
CA ALA A 24 6.34 20.78 -17.32
C ALA A 24 7.51 21.05 -18.31
N GLY A 25 7.68 20.23 -19.35
CA GLY A 25 8.69 20.41 -20.41
C GLY A 25 10.09 19.87 -20.09
N ARG A 26 10.26 19.11 -19.00
CA ARG A 26 11.53 18.43 -18.72
C ARG A 26 11.75 17.24 -19.64
N LYS A 27 12.98 16.98 -20.05
CA LYS A 27 13.36 15.71 -20.67
C LYS A 27 13.39 14.63 -19.58
N VAL A 28 12.55 13.61 -19.69
CA VAL A 28 12.40 12.55 -18.67
C VAL A 28 12.59 11.18 -19.29
N THR A 29 13.41 10.34 -18.64
CA THR A 29 13.53 8.91 -18.96
C THR A 29 13.24 8.08 -17.70
N VAL A 30 12.24 7.20 -17.75
CA VAL A 30 11.93 6.22 -16.71
C VAL A 30 12.66 4.92 -17.01
N LEU A 31 13.39 4.39 -16.04
CA LEU A 31 14.12 3.12 -16.13
C LEU A 31 13.49 2.12 -15.18
N GLU A 32 12.86 1.08 -15.73
CA GLU A 32 12.27 -0.02 -14.99
C GLU A 32 13.13 -1.28 -15.13
N ALA A 33 13.42 -1.92 -14.00
CA ALA A 33 14.25 -3.12 -13.97
C ALA A 33 13.55 -4.35 -14.56
N ALA A 34 12.24 -4.47 -14.31
CA ALA A 34 11.44 -5.57 -14.84
C ALA A 34 11.09 -5.37 -16.32
N GLY A 35 10.65 -6.44 -16.98
CA GLY A 35 10.12 -6.38 -18.35
C GLY A 35 8.75 -5.69 -18.44
N GLN A 36 8.09 -5.44 -17.32
CA GLN A 36 6.76 -4.84 -17.20
C GLN A 36 6.78 -3.70 -16.17
N LEU A 37 6.00 -2.65 -16.46
CA LEU A 37 5.78 -1.53 -15.54
C LEU A 37 4.81 -1.89 -14.42
N GLY A 38 4.79 -1.10 -13.36
CA GLY A 38 3.77 -1.15 -12.32
C GLY A 38 4.27 -1.62 -10.95
N GLY A 39 5.41 -2.31 -10.88
CA GLY A 39 5.92 -2.87 -9.62
C GLY A 39 4.90 -3.81 -8.97
N LEU A 40 4.58 -3.61 -7.69
CA LEU A 40 3.59 -4.44 -6.98
C LEU A 40 2.16 -4.36 -7.55
N ALA A 41 1.83 -3.32 -8.32
CA ALA A 41 0.52 -3.17 -8.96
C ALA A 41 0.43 -3.87 -10.33
N ALA A 42 1.55 -4.27 -10.94
CA ALA A 42 1.54 -4.94 -12.23
C ALA A 42 0.63 -6.16 -12.23
N THR A 43 -0.36 -6.21 -13.14
CA THR A 43 -1.19 -7.40 -13.35
C THR A 43 -0.41 -8.36 -14.22
N ARG A 44 -0.06 -9.53 -13.67
CA ARG A 44 0.77 -10.55 -14.32
C ARG A 44 0.08 -11.90 -14.35
N GLU A 45 0.45 -12.74 -15.28
CA GLU A 45 0.03 -14.13 -15.32
C GLU A 45 0.78 -14.91 -14.22
N PHE A 46 0.04 -15.59 -13.34
CA PHE A 46 0.58 -16.46 -12.30
C PHE A 46 0.32 -17.95 -12.55
N ALA A 47 -0.67 -18.24 -13.38
CA ALA A 47 -0.96 -19.55 -13.94
C ALA A 47 -1.50 -19.36 -15.37
N PRO A 48 -1.45 -20.38 -16.26
CA PRO A 48 -1.87 -20.24 -17.66
C PRO A 48 -3.27 -19.62 -17.82
N GLY A 49 -3.31 -18.38 -18.34
CA GLY A 49 -4.53 -17.59 -18.54
C GLY A 49 -5.09 -16.90 -17.29
N TYR A 50 -4.53 -17.13 -16.08
CA TYR A 50 -4.97 -16.48 -14.85
C TYR A 50 -4.04 -15.33 -14.47
N ARG A 51 -4.60 -14.16 -14.25
CA ARG A 51 -3.86 -12.92 -14.03
C ARG A 51 -4.22 -12.26 -12.70
N ALA A 52 -3.22 -11.79 -11.98
CA ALA A 52 -3.38 -11.09 -10.70
C ALA A 52 -2.21 -10.13 -10.42
N SER A 53 -2.33 -9.35 -9.36
CA SER A 53 -1.29 -8.43 -8.88
C SER A 53 -1.09 -8.56 -7.36
N VAL A 54 0.09 -8.20 -6.88
CA VAL A 54 0.38 -8.16 -5.43
C VAL A 54 -0.46 -7.08 -4.77
N ALA A 55 -0.56 -5.89 -5.37
CA ALA A 55 -1.52 -4.87 -4.93
C ALA A 55 -2.94 -5.44 -5.02
N HIS A 56 -3.74 -5.23 -3.96
CA HIS A 56 -4.97 -5.99 -3.74
C HIS A 56 -6.22 -5.23 -4.16
N LEU A 57 -6.39 -4.02 -3.64
CA LEU A 57 -7.57 -3.18 -3.84
C LEU A 57 -7.15 -1.71 -3.99
N LEU A 58 -7.96 -0.95 -4.72
CA LEU A 58 -7.74 0.49 -4.92
C LEU A 58 -8.61 1.28 -3.94
N TYR A 59 -8.00 2.08 -3.06
CA TYR A 59 -8.70 2.88 -2.06
C TYR A 59 -8.07 4.25 -1.79
N LEU A 60 -6.89 4.55 -2.32
CA LEU A 60 -6.15 5.79 -2.03
C LEU A 60 -5.75 6.60 -3.27
N LEU A 61 -6.13 6.20 -4.48
CA LEU A 61 -5.78 6.95 -5.69
C LEU A 61 -6.30 8.40 -5.56
N ASP A 62 -5.38 9.36 -5.69
CA ASP A 62 -5.74 10.77 -5.56
C ASP A 62 -6.55 11.25 -6.76
N ASP A 63 -7.74 11.78 -6.49
CA ASP A 63 -8.68 12.29 -7.49
C ASP A 63 -8.11 13.47 -8.31
N GLY A 64 -7.27 14.30 -7.67
CA GLY A 64 -6.57 15.38 -8.39
C GLY A 64 -5.62 14.82 -9.43
N ILE A 65 -4.81 13.83 -9.08
CA ILE A 65 -3.89 13.15 -10.00
C ILE A 65 -4.68 12.48 -11.13
N ARG A 66 -5.75 11.76 -10.80
CA ARG A 66 -6.63 11.09 -11.76
C ARG A 66 -7.16 12.06 -12.82
N LYS A 67 -7.64 13.24 -12.39
CA LYS A 67 -8.18 14.29 -13.26
C LYS A 67 -7.08 15.05 -14.02
N GLU A 68 -6.01 15.47 -13.33
CA GLU A 68 -4.92 16.27 -13.91
C GLU A 68 -4.12 15.49 -14.98
N LEU A 69 -4.01 14.17 -14.82
CA LEU A 69 -3.39 13.28 -15.80
C LEU A 69 -4.40 12.61 -16.74
N ALA A 70 -5.71 12.92 -16.61
CA ALA A 70 -6.79 12.41 -17.46
C ALA A 70 -6.75 10.87 -17.61
N LEU A 71 -6.63 10.14 -16.49
CA LEU A 71 -6.34 8.69 -16.52
C LEU A 71 -7.43 7.88 -17.23
N GLU A 72 -8.69 8.31 -17.19
CA GLU A 72 -9.79 7.69 -17.95
C GLU A 72 -9.56 7.78 -19.47
N SER A 73 -9.05 8.91 -19.94
CA SER A 73 -8.69 9.08 -21.36
C SER A 73 -7.50 8.22 -21.76
N HIS A 74 -6.75 7.74 -20.78
CA HIS A 74 -5.64 6.82 -20.94
C HIS A 74 -6.01 5.36 -20.60
N GLY A 75 -7.32 5.04 -20.53
CA GLY A 75 -7.82 3.68 -20.43
C GLY A 75 -8.16 3.21 -19.02
N LEU A 76 -8.03 4.06 -17.98
CA LEU A 76 -8.46 3.67 -16.64
C LEU A 76 -9.98 3.59 -16.57
N SER A 77 -10.49 2.43 -16.21
CA SER A 77 -11.90 2.21 -15.86
C SER A 77 -12.03 1.28 -14.66
N MET A 78 -13.16 1.35 -13.97
CA MET A 78 -13.42 0.49 -12.83
C MET A 78 -14.36 -0.64 -13.23
N ALA A 79 -14.00 -1.88 -12.90
CA ALA A 79 -14.89 -3.03 -13.01
C ALA A 79 -15.95 -3.00 -11.90
N LYS A 80 -15.56 -2.48 -10.72
CA LYS A 80 -16.46 -2.28 -9.59
C LYS A 80 -15.96 -1.15 -8.70
N ASP A 81 -16.87 -0.26 -8.35
CA ASP A 81 -16.68 0.76 -7.31
C ASP A 81 -17.50 0.42 -6.06
N GLY A 82 -17.06 0.90 -4.88
CA GLY A 82 -17.82 0.82 -3.65
C GLY A 82 -18.07 -0.60 -3.16
N LEU A 83 -17.02 -1.44 -3.10
CA LEU A 83 -17.15 -2.74 -2.46
C LEU A 83 -17.48 -2.59 -0.99
N GLU A 84 -18.48 -3.37 -0.55
CA GLU A 84 -18.74 -3.57 0.87
C GLU A 84 -17.81 -4.65 1.43
N THR A 85 -17.62 -4.66 2.74
CA THR A 85 -16.87 -5.70 3.42
C THR A 85 -17.84 -6.73 3.98
N VAL A 86 -17.61 -8.01 3.65
CA VAL A 86 -18.35 -9.13 4.22
C VAL A 86 -17.42 -9.87 5.20
N ALA A 87 -17.67 -9.73 6.49
CA ALA A 87 -16.95 -10.46 7.53
C ALA A 87 -17.57 -11.84 7.71
N LEU A 88 -16.76 -12.89 7.57
CA LEU A 88 -17.20 -14.28 7.52
C LEU A 88 -17.05 -14.97 8.87
N ALA A 89 -18.03 -15.80 9.27
CA ALA A 89 -17.94 -16.75 10.37
C ALA A 89 -17.97 -18.20 9.85
N GLU A 90 -17.35 -19.11 10.60
CA GLU A 90 -17.25 -20.53 10.19
C GLU A 90 -18.60 -21.25 10.10
N ASP A 91 -19.61 -20.77 10.82
CA ASP A 91 -20.98 -21.32 10.78
C ASP A 91 -21.81 -20.85 9.57
N GLY A 92 -21.22 -20.07 8.66
CA GLY A 92 -21.85 -19.47 7.50
C GLY A 92 -22.59 -18.16 7.80
N SER A 93 -22.71 -17.75 9.06
CA SER A 93 -23.18 -16.40 9.36
C SER A 93 -22.15 -15.36 8.92
N HIS A 94 -22.61 -14.15 8.60
CA HIS A 94 -21.73 -13.07 8.16
C HIS A 94 -22.31 -11.71 8.52
N ILE A 95 -21.44 -10.70 8.47
CA ILE A 95 -21.79 -9.30 8.64
C ILE A 95 -21.36 -8.54 7.39
N THR A 96 -22.27 -7.77 6.81
CA THR A 96 -21.97 -6.82 5.74
C THR A 96 -21.73 -5.44 6.33
N ILE A 97 -20.56 -4.86 6.02
CA ILE A 97 -20.10 -3.56 6.51
C ILE A 97 -20.00 -2.61 5.31
N GLY A 98 -20.90 -1.63 5.28
CA GLY A 98 -20.97 -0.58 4.26
C GLY A 98 -20.63 0.80 4.82
N PRO A 99 -20.70 1.86 3.96
CA PRO A 99 -20.34 3.22 4.32
C PRO A 99 -21.26 3.91 5.34
N GLY A 100 -21.48 3.40 6.49
CA GLY A 100 -22.35 3.96 7.54
C GLY A 100 -23.46 3.02 7.97
N ARG A 101 -23.40 1.79 7.54
CA ARG A 101 -24.32 0.73 7.97
C ARG A 101 -23.56 -0.57 8.22
N VAL A 102 -24.09 -1.37 9.13
CA VAL A 102 -23.71 -2.77 9.31
C VAL A 102 -24.99 -3.60 9.41
N GLU A 103 -24.97 -4.75 8.76
CA GLU A 103 -26.13 -5.65 8.67
C GLU A 103 -25.66 -7.11 8.83
N GLY A 104 -26.52 -7.97 9.35
CA GLY A 104 -26.27 -9.41 9.42
C GLY A 104 -26.09 -9.96 10.83
N GLY A 105 -25.48 -11.13 10.92
CA GLY A 105 -25.50 -12.04 12.04
C GLY A 105 -25.11 -11.50 13.42
N GLY A 106 -26.05 -11.57 14.36
CA GLY A 106 -25.81 -11.31 15.76
C GLY A 106 -25.53 -9.84 16.15
N LEU A 107 -25.74 -8.88 15.22
CA LEU A 107 -25.63 -7.46 15.50
C LEU A 107 -26.83 -6.96 16.31
N THR A 108 -26.55 -6.25 17.40
CA THR A 108 -27.56 -5.51 18.14
C THR A 108 -27.82 -4.14 17.50
N ASP A 109 -28.95 -3.52 17.83
CA ASP A 109 -29.19 -2.13 17.40
C ASP A 109 -28.17 -1.17 18.02
N ALA A 110 -27.67 -1.48 19.21
CA ALA A 110 -26.58 -0.72 19.84
C ALA A 110 -25.28 -0.81 19.01
N ASP A 111 -24.90 -2.00 18.49
CA ASP A 111 -23.73 -2.11 17.60
C ASP A 111 -23.91 -1.31 16.31
N LYS A 112 -25.13 -1.29 15.73
CA LYS A 112 -25.42 -0.53 14.50
C LYS A 112 -25.32 0.97 14.74
N ASP A 113 -25.83 1.48 15.85
CA ASP A 113 -25.74 2.88 16.24
C ASP A 113 -24.31 3.29 16.54
N ALA A 114 -23.60 2.49 17.33
CA ALA A 114 -22.20 2.67 17.64
C ALA A 114 -21.33 2.68 16.37
N TYR A 115 -21.64 1.84 15.36
CA TYR A 115 -20.91 1.83 14.11
C TYR A 115 -21.09 3.15 13.32
N ARG A 116 -22.29 3.72 13.30
CA ARG A 116 -22.52 5.02 12.65
C ARG A 116 -21.70 6.13 13.30
N GLU A 117 -21.62 6.13 14.63
CA GLU A 117 -20.82 7.10 15.38
C GLU A 117 -19.32 6.89 15.17
N TYR A 118 -18.85 5.64 15.27
CA TYR A 118 -17.47 5.25 14.99
C TYR A 118 -17.03 5.66 13.58
N ARG A 119 -17.84 5.39 12.56
CA ARG A 119 -17.53 5.78 11.17
C ARG A 119 -17.44 7.28 11.00
N ARG A 120 -18.40 8.04 11.55
CA ARG A 120 -18.38 9.51 11.51
C ARG A 120 -17.11 10.05 12.18
N PHE A 121 -16.77 9.51 13.31
CA PHE A 121 -15.60 9.86 14.11
C PHE A 121 -14.29 9.55 13.34
N MET A 122 -14.11 8.31 12.88
CA MET A 122 -12.93 7.89 12.14
C MET A 122 -12.77 8.66 10.82
N SER A 123 -13.85 8.88 10.07
CA SER A 123 -13.82 9.64 8.81
C SER A 123 -13.39 11.10 9.01
N LYS A 124 -13.81 11.73 10.11
CA LYS A 124 -13.37 13.08 10.47
C LYS A 124 -11.84 13.16 10.61
N PHE A 125 -11.24 12.23 11.31
CA PHE A 125 -9.79 12.21 11.55
C PHE A 125 -9.00 11.68 10.36
N ALA A 126 -9.53 10.72 9.63
CA ALA A 126 -8.97 10.28 8.35
C ALA A 126 -8.87 11.45 7.35
N GLY A 127 -9.87 12.34 7.31
CA GLY A 127 -9.86 13.55 6.49
C GLY A 127 -8.72 14.53 6.84
N ILE A 128 -8.29 14.58 8.10
CA ILE A 128 -7.12 15.38 8.50
C ILE A 128 -5.84 14.80 7.90
N ILE A 129 -5.67 13.48 8.00
CA ILE A 129 -4.51 12.76 7.43
C ILE A 129 -4.52 12.88 5.91
N GLY A 130 -5.67 12.66 5.26
CA GLY A 130 -5.83 12.84 3.81
C GLY A 130 -5.48 14.23 3.33
N GLY A 131 -5.81 15.25 4.10
CA GLY A 131 -5.45 16.65 3.80
C GLY A 131 -3.95 16.94 3.85
N LEU A 132 -3.12 16.01 4.34
CA LEU A 132 -1.66 16.12 4.34
C LEU A 132 -1.02 15.44 3.12
N HIS A 133 -1.70 14.53 2.45
CA HIS A 133 -1.12 13.68 1.40
C HIS A 133 -0.48 14.49 0.26
N ASN A 134 -1.09 15.58 -0.12
CA ASN A 134 -0.68 16.42 -1.24
C ASN A 134 0.17 17.63 -0.83
N GLN A 135 0.82 17.53 0.31
CA GLN A 135 1.68 18.58 0.84
C GLN A 135 3.09 18.06 1.06
N VAL A 136 4.08 18.87 0.73
CA VAL A 136 5.46 18.59 1.13
C VAL A 136 5.54 18.74 2.65
N PRO A 137 6.04 17.72 3.37
CA PRO A 137 6.15 17.82 4.82
C PRO A 137 6.96 19.05 5.26
N PRO A 138 6.52 19.79 6.28
CA PRO A 138 7.29 20.91 6.80
C PRO A 138 8.59 20.42 7.44
N ARG A 139 9.61 21.30 7.48
CA ARG A 139 10.82 21.07 8.28
C ARG A 139 10.65 21.66 9.67
N ILE A 140 11.31 21.05 10.65
CA ILE A 140 11.45 21.65 11.98
C ILE A 140 12.69 22.54 11.94
N THR A 141 12.56 23.72 11.39
CA THR A 141 13.63 24.72 11.29
C THR A 141 13.13 26.07 11.79
N GLN A 142 14.04 27.02 11.94
CA GLN A 142 13.69 28.41 12.27
C GLN A 142 13.29 29.24 11.03
N ASN A 143 13.21 28.62 9.86
CA ASN A 143 12.78 29.28 8.63
C ASN A 143 11.29 29.67 8.72
N ARG A 144 10.98 30.91 8.36
CA ARG A 144 9.60 31.45 8.43
C ARG A 144 8.58 30.64 7.62
N GLY A 145 8.97 30.09 6.47
CA GLY A 145 8.09 29.25 5.64
C GLY A 145 7.73 27.92 6.31
N ASP A 146 8.72 27.28 6.93
CA ASP A 146 8.52 26.02 7.67
C ASP A 146 7.66 26.26 8.93
N LEU A 147 7.95 27.34 9.67
CA LEU A 147 7.15 27.73 10.84
C LEU A 147 5.69 28.06 10.47
N MET A 148 5.47 28.72 9.32
CA MET A 148 4.12 29.01 8.83
C MET A 148 3.37 27.70 8.46
N SER A 149 4.04 26.75 7.83
CA SER A 149 3.48 25.45 7.46
C SER A 149 3.10 24.64 8.71
N LEU A 150 3.98 24.60 9.71
CA LEU A 150 3.70 24.00 11.02
C LEU A 150 2.56 24.71 11.74
N GLY A 151 2.52 26.06 11.69
CA GLY A 151 1.44 26.86 12.25
C GLY A 151 0.09 26.57 11.60
N LYS A 152 0.03 26.42 10.28
CA LYS A 152 -1.19 26.02 9.56
C LYS A 152 -1.69 24.64 9.97
N LEU A 153 -0.79 23.67 10.13
CA LEU A 153 -1.14 22.33 10.61
C LEU A 153 -1.67 22.37 12.04
N ALA A 154 -0.95 23.07 12.94
CA ALA A 154 -1.39 23.25 14.32
C ALA A 154 -2.76 23.97 14.40
N LEU A 155 -2.98 24.97 13.55
CA LEU A 155 -4.26 25.67 13.47
C LEU A 155 -5.40 24.75 12.99
N LYS A 156 -5.16 23.89 11.98
CA LYS A 156 -6.15 22.88 11.54
C LYS A 156 -6.56 21.96 12.69
N ILE A 157 -5.60 21.45 13.47
CA ILE A 157 -5.85 20.59 14.63
C ILE A 157 -6.61 21.37 15.70
N ARG A 158 -6.23 22.62 15.98
CA ARG A 158 -6.93 23.46 16.96
C ARG A 158 -8.36 23.81 16.55
N MET A 159 -8.61 23.97 15.25
CA MET A 159 -9.95 24.27 14.70
C MET A 159 -10.94 23.11 14.85
N LEU A 160 -10.49 21.91 15.20
CA LEU A 160 -11.37 20.80 15.56
C LEU A 160 -12.22 21.10 16.81
N GLY A 161 -11.81 22.09 17.62
CA GLY A 161 -12.34 22.32 18.95
C GLY A 161 -11.58 21.54 20.02
N ARG A 162 -11.86 21.88 21.29
CA ARG A 162 -11.10 21.37 22.43
C ARG A 162 -11.21 19.85 22.57
N ASP A 163 -12.41 19.32 22.47
CA ASP A 163 -12.69 17.92 22.76
C ASP A 163 -12.21 17.01 21.62
N ASP A 164 -12.52 17.35 20.38
CA ASP A 164 -12.04 16.62 19.20
C ASP A 164 -10.51 16.68 19.04
N MET A 165 -9.87 17.79 19.38
CA MET A 165 -8.41 17.89 19.36
C MET A 165 -7.78 16.93 20.39
N ARG A 166 -8.33 16.86 21.61
CA ARG A 166 -7.86 15.93 22.64
C ARG A 166 -8.05 14.49 22.20
N GLU A 167 -9.21 14.19 21.63
CA GLU A 167 -9.54 12.87 21.16
C GLU A 167 -8.65 12.46 19.96
N PHE A 168 -8.43 13.35 19.01
CA PHE A 168 -7.49 13.11 17.90
C PHE A 168 -6.08 12.75 18.40
N LEU A 169 -5.57 13.48 19.39
CA LEU A 169 -4.27 13.18 19.99
C LEU A 169 -4.26 11.85 20.75
N ARG A 170 -5.36 11.51 21.43
CA ARG A 170 -5.53 10.23 22.13
C ARG A 170 -5.48 9.07 21.14
N ILE A 171 -6.33 9.11 20.10
CA ILE A 171 -6.50 7.99 19.19
C ILE A 171 -5.31 7.79 18.25
N THR A 172 -4.56 8.85 17.96
CA THR A 172 -3.37 8.71 17.09
C THR A 172 -2.31 7.81 17.72
N GLY A 173 -2.24 7.76 19.04
CA GLY A 173 -1.25 6.94 19.79
C GLY A 173 -1.79 5.64 20.37
N ILE A 174 -3.12 5.45 20.42
CA ILE A 174 -3.75 4.28 21.04
C ILE A 174 -3.80 3.09 20.07
N ASN A 175 -4.04 1.92 20.61
CA ASN A 175 -4.27 0.70 19.85
C ASN A 175 -5.76 0.55 19.46
N ILE A 176 -6.01 -0.15 18.35
CA ILE A 176 -7.37 -0.35 17.84
C ILE A 176 -8.18 -1.30 18.74
N PHE A 177 -7.54 -2.21 19.47
CA PHE A 177 -8.20 -3.15 20.36
C PHE A 177 -9.06 -2.43 21.39
N ASP A 178 -8.50 -1.41 22.05
CA ASP A 178 -9.20 -0.66 23.09
C ASP A 178 -10.35 0.15 22.49
N ILE A 179 -10.14 0.82 21.36
CA ILE A 179 -11.20 1.56 20.67
C ILE A 179 -12.39 0.64 20.32
N LEU A 180 -12.13 -0.56 19.80
CA LEU A 180 -13.19 -1.48 19.41
C LEU A 180 -13.90 -2.09 20.62
N LYS A 181 -13.18 -2.33 21.70
CA LYS A 181 -13.78 -2.80 22.98
C LYS A 181 -14.63 -1.74 23.67
N GLU A 182 -14.26 -0.46 23.56
CA GLU A 182 -15.05 0.66 24.09
C GLU A 182 -16.37 0.84 23.34
N ASN A 183 -16.44 0.49 22.04
CA ASN A 183 -17.56 0.85 21.18
C ASN A 183 -18.49 -0.31 20.79
N PHE A 184 -18.00 -1.57 20.73
CA PHE A 184 -18.75 -2.69 20.16
C PHE A 184 -18.76 -3.91 21.07
N GLU A 185 -19.86 -4.68 20.95
CA GLU A 185 -19.95 -5.98 21.61
C GLU A 185 -19.77 -7.15 20.63
N ASN A 186 -20.26 -7.02 19.38
CA ASN A 186 -20.18 -8.08 18.39
C ASN A 186 -18.72 -8.45 18.03
N PRO A 187 -18.28 -9.72 18.24
CA PRO A 187 -16.89 -10.12 18.02
C PRO A 187 -16.47 -10.08 16.56
N LEU A 188 -17.36 -10.46 15.64
CA LEU A 188 -17.06 -10.51 14.19
C LEU A 188 -16.85 -9.09 13.63
N LEU A 189 -17.68 -8.12 14.07
CA LEU A 189 -17.51 -6.71 13.71
C LEU A 189 -16.16 -6.18 14.22
N LYS A 190 -15.81 -6.47 15.49
CA LYS A 190 -14.50 -6.08 16.04
C LYS A 190 -13.34 -6.71 15.30
N GLY A 191 -13.46 -7.97 14.92
CA GLY A 191 -12.46 -8.68 14.14
C GLY A 191 -12.19 -8.01 12.80
N ALA A 192 -13.25 -7.79 12.00
CA ALA A 192 -13.14 -7.16 10.69
C ALA A 192 -12.55 -5.74 10.74
N LEU A 193 -13.03 -4.89 11.65
CA LEU A 193 -12.52 -3.53 11.82
C LEU A 193 -11.07 -3.51 12.32
N SER A 194 -10.66 -4.50 13.14
CA SER A 194 -9.28 -4.60 13.61
C SER A 194 -8.30 -4.99 12.51
N LEU A 195 -8.74 -5.79 11.53
CA LEU A 195 -7.91 -6.17 10.41
C LEU A 195 -7.48 -4.95 9.58
N ASP A 196 -8.38 -3.99 9.35
CA ASP A 196 -8.06 -2.74 8.64
C ASP A 196 -6.97 -1.90 9.32
N ALA A 197 -6.83 -2.07 10.64
CA ALA A 197 -5.82 -1.36 11.43
C ALA A 197 -4.44 -2.00 11.41
N VAL A 198 -4.34 -3.27 11.02
CA VAL A 198 -3.07 -4.03 11.10
C VAL A 198 -2.63 -4.61 9.76
N LEU A 199 -3.48 -4.58 8.74
CA LEU A 199 -3.19 -5.22 7.45
C LEU A 199 -1.90 -4.70 6.83
N GLY A 200 -0.97 -5.64 6.54
CA GLY A 200 0.35 -5.35 5.96
C GLY A 200 1.36 -4.75 6.93
N THR A 201 1.06 -4.66 8.22
CA THR A 201 1.97 -4.11 9.22
C THR A 201 2.55 -5.20 10.12
N PHE A 202 3.70 -4.93 10.74
CA PHE A 202 4.25 -5.78 11.79
C PHE A 202 3.68 -5.37 13.15
N SER A 203 2.36 -5.45 13.28
CA SER A 203 1.61 -5.09 14.50
C SER A 203 0.35 -5.91 14.64
N GLY A 204 -0.06 -6.16 15.88
CA GLY A 204 -1.38 -6.69 16.23
C GLY A 204 -2.33 -5.58 16.70
N PRO A 205 -3.62 -5.89 16.91
CA PRO A 205 -4.60 -4.91 17.38
C PRO A 205 -4.22 -4.19 18.67
N ARG A 206 -3.45 -4.81 19.57
CA ARG A 206 -2.94 -4.21 20.81
C ARG A 206 -1.65 -3.41 20.64
N SER A 207 -1.08 -3.40 19.44
CA SER A 207 0.11 -2.60 19.17
C SER A 207 -0.25 -1.12 19.13
N ASN A 208 0.61 -0.27 19.72
CA ASN A 208 0.47 1.17 19.62
C ASN A 208 0.45 1.61 18.16
N ASN A 209 -0.26 2.70 17.87
CA ASN A 209 -0.42 3.28 16.53
C ASN A 209 -1.28 2.46 15.54
N SER A 210 -1.89 1.35 15.92
CA SER A 210 -2.73 0.58 15.00
C SER A 210 -3.97 1.38 14.53
N VAL A 211 -4.50 2.28 15.35
CA VAL A 211 -5.55 3.23 14.92
C VAL A 211 -5.06 4.15 13.80
N PHE A 212 -3.80 4.60 13.86
CA PHE A 212 -3.23 5.44 12.81
C PHE A 212 -3.22 4.74 11.44
N THR A 213 -2.92 3.44 11.40
CA THR A 213 -2.97 2.65 10.15
C THR A 213 -4.40 2.58 9.59
N ALA A 214 -5.41 2.36 10.46
CA ALA A 214 -6.82 2.41 10.05
C ALA A 214 -7.21 3.79 9.48
N LEU A 215 -6.80 4.87 10.15
CA LEU A 215 -7.04 6.24 9.66
C LEU A 215 -6.36 6.51 8.32
N HIS A 216 -5.13 6.04 8.13
CA HIS A 216 -4.41 6.16 6.85
C HIS A 216 -5.14 5.40 5.74
N ARG A 217 -5.61 4.16 6.00
CA ARG A 217 -6.40 3.39 5.04
C ARG A 217 -7.72 4.08 4.65
N MET A 218 -8.35 4.78 5.60
CA MET A 218 -9.59 5.52 5.39
C MET A 218 -9.40 6.93 4.81
N SER A 219 -8.16 7.41 4.65
CA SER A 219 -7.84 8.79 4.29
C SER A 219 -7.89 9.08 2.79
N GLY A 220 -8.30 8.12 1.96
CA GLY A 220 -8.43 8.29 0.51
C GLY A 220 -9.47 9.34 0.12
N ASN A 221 -9.22 9.99 -1.01
CA ASN A 221 -10.12 10.98 -1.61
C ASN A 221 -10.90 10.38 -2.81
N ASN A 222 -11.13 9.06 -2.82
CA ASN A 222 -11.96 8.44 -3.86
C ASN A 222 -13.35 9.07 -3.83
N PRO A 223 -14.00 9.27 -5.00
CA PRO A 223 -15.37 9.77 -5.05
C PRO A 223 -16.28 8.75 -4.40
N GLY A 224 -16.62 9.00 -3.15
CA GLY A 224 -17.41 8.12 -2.30
C GLY A 224 -17.14 8.41 -0.82
N PRO A 225 -17.86 7.75 0.09
CA PRO A 225 -17.56 7.84 1.51
C PRO A 225 -16.13 7.40 1.80
N ALA A 226 -15.43 8.09 2.70
CA ALA A 226 -14.04 7.81 3.05
C ALA A 226 -13.81 6.31 3.32
N GLY A 227 -12.87 5.73 2.60
CA GLY A 227 -12.53 4.31 2.69
C GLY A 227 -13.26 3.39 1.69
N GLU A 228 -13.93 3.93 0.67
CA GLU A 228 -14.43 3.08 -0.42
C GLU A 228 -13.32 2.39 -1.18
N VAL A 229 -13.60 1.17 -1.57
CA VAL A 229 -12.66 0.24 -2.20
C VAL A 229 -13.15 -0.11 -3.58
N SER A 230 -12.25 -0.14 -4.56
CA SER A 230 -12.59 -0.37 -5.97
C SER A 230 -11.69 -1.44 -6.59
N ILE A 231 -12.18 -2.05 -7.68
CA ILE A 231 -11.43 -2.98 -8.54
C ILE A 231 -11.35 -2.35 -9.93
N PRO A 232 -10.16 -2.01 -10.43
CA PRO A 232 -9.98 -1.55 -11.81
C PRO A 232 -10.21 -2.68 -12.83
N SER A 233 -10.79 -2.34 -13.99
CA SER A 233 -10.88 -3.26 -15.14
C SER A 233 -9.47 -3.56 -15.69
N GLY A 234 -9.12 -4.82 -15.85
CA GLY A 234 -7.76 -5.28 -16.17
C GLY A 234 -6.89 -5.50 -14.94
N GLY A 235 -7.47 -5.41 -13.72
CA GLY A 235 -6.77 -5.54 -12.44
C GLY A 235 -6.01 -4.28 -12.06
N MET A 236 -5.21 -4.37 -11.00
CA MET A 236 -4.50 -3.20 -10.45
C MET A 236 -3.47 -2.61 -11.41
N GLY A 237 -2.96 -3.41 -12.38
CA GLY A 237 -2.04 -2.96 -13.42
C GLY A 237 -2.63 -1.88 -14.31
N ALA A 238 -3.95 -1.87 -14.53
CA ALA A 238 -4.62 -0.86 -15.34
C ALA A 238 -4.37 0.57 -14.84
N VAL A 239 -4.21 0.76 -13.52
CA VAL A 239 -3.85 2.07 -12.93
C VAL A 239 -2.46 2.50 -13.41
N THR A 240 -1.49 1.60 -13.36
CA THR A 240 -0.11 1.89 -13.77
C THR A 240 0.06 1.98 -15.27
N ASP A 241 -0.72 1.24 -16.04
CA ASP A 241 -0.76 1.32 -17.50
C ASP A 241 -1.30 2.69 -17.96
N ALA A 242 -2.39 3.17 -17.33
CA ALA A 242 -2.92 4.51 -17.58
C ALA A 242 -1.93 5.61 -17.19
N LEU A 243 -1.23 5.47 -16.06
CA LEU A 243 -0.18 6.40 -15.64
C LEU A 243 1.01 6.40 -16.62
N ALA A 244 1.41 5.23 -17.13
CA ALA A 244 2.48 5.10 -18.11
C ALA A 244 2.06 5.73 -19.45
N ALA A 245 0.82 5.53 -19.87
CA ALA A 245 0.26 6.16 -21.07
C ALA A 245 0.24 7.70 -20.95
N ALA A 246 -0.21 8.22 -19.79
CA ALA A 246 -0.19 9.66 -19.50
C ALA A 246 1.23 10.23 -19.50
N ALA A 247 2.20 9.54 -18.90
CA ALA A 247 3.60 9.96 -18.89
C ALA A 247 4.20 10.00 -20.31
N LYS A 248 3.94 8.96 -21.12
CA LYS A 248 4.38 8.91 -22.52
C LYS A 248 3.71 10.00 -23.36
N ALA A 249 2.40 10.23 -23.18
CA ALA A 249 1.69 11.31 -23.88
C ALA A 249 2.23 12.70 -23.53
N ALA A 250 2.76 12.89 -22.32
CA ALA A 250 3.45 14.10 -21.90
C ALA A 250 4.89 14.20 -22.43
N GLY A 251 5.43 13.18 -23.09
CA GLY A 251 6.78 13.16 -23.69
C GLY A 251 7.86 12.43 -22.86
N ALA A 252 7.50 11.70 -21.84
CA ALA A 252 8.45 10.87 -21.10
C ALA A 252 8.85 9.63 -21.92
N GLU A 253 10.13 9.33 -21.98
CA GLU A 253 10.66 8.05 -22.44
C GLU A 253 10.52 7.02 -21.32
N VAL A 254 10.11 5.79 -21.66
CA VAL A 254 9.98 4.70 -20.70
C VAL A 254 10.70 3.46 -21.22
N ARG A 255 11.68 2.97 -20.46
CA ARG A 255 12.50 1.80 -20.79
C ARG A 255 12.30 0.72 -19.72
N THR A 256 11.79 -0.43 -20.13
CA THR A 256 11.70 -1.66 -19.30
C THR A 256 12.93 -2.54 -19.51
N GLY A 257 13.16 -3.54 -18.67
CA GLY A 257 14.34 -4.39 -18.73
C GLY A 257 15.66 -3.62 -18.61
N SER A 258 15.63 -2.49 -17.88
CA SER A 258 16.74 -1.55 -17.76
C SER A 258 17.13 -1.34 -16.28
N PRO A 259 17.60 -2.39 -15.59
CA PRO A 259 17.96 -2.30 -14.19
C PRO A 259 19.15 -1.36 -13.97
N VAL A 260 18.94 -0.37 -13.10
CA VAL A 260 20.01 0.56 -12.68
C VAL A 260 20.91 -0.16 -11.70
N ARG A 261 22.20 -0.22 -12.00
CA ARG A 261 23.24 -0.79 -11.15
C ARG A 261 23.76 0.20 -10.10
N ARG A 262 23.93 1.46 -10.51
CA ARG A 262 24.40 2.51 -9.59
C ARG A 262 24.04 3.91 -10.07
N ILE A 263 23.97 4.83 -9.12
CA ILE A 263 23.89 6.27 -9.34
C ILE A 263 25.32 6.80 -9.49
N MET A 264 25.59 7.51 -10.58
CA MET A 264 26.92 8.09 -10.84
C MET A 264 27.06 9.46 -10.21
N MET A 265 28.24 9.74 -9.66
CA MET A 265 28.57 10.97 -8.95
C MET A 265 29.73 11.71 -9.62
N ASP A 266 29.60 13.04 -9.68
CA ASP A 266 30.70 13.96 -9.95
C ASP A 266 30.85 14.88 -8.73
N GLY A 267 31.88 14.63 -7.91
CA GLY A 267 32.02 15.25 -6.61
C GLY A 267 30.84 14.93 -5.67
N MET A 268 30.12 15.96 -5.26
CA MET A 268 28.94 15.87 -4.36
C MET A 268 27.61 15.87 -5.10
N LYS A 269 27.61 15.79 -6.42
CA LYS A 269 26.45 15.92 -7.28
C LYS A 269 26.25 14.68 -8.12
N VAL A 270 24.99 14.32 -8.38
CA VAL A 270 24.69 13.25 -9.36
C VAL A 270 25.04 13.73 -10.77
N CYS A 271 25.57 12.82 -11.59
CA CYS A 271 25.84 13.07 -13.00
C CYS A 271 25.14 12.06 -13.94
N GLY A 272 24.38 11.10 -13.41
CA GLY A 272 23.63 10.12 -14.17
C GLY A 272 23.50 8.78 -13.48
N VAL A 273 23.23 7.74 -14.27
CA VAL A 273 23.14 6.35 -13.80
C VAL A 273 23.90 5.40 -14.73
N GLU A 274 24.31 4.26 -14.18
CA GLU A 274 24.86 3.14 -14.93
C GLU A 274 23.92 1.95 -14.80
N LEU A 275 23.57 1.32 -15.91
CA LEU A 275 22.74 0.12 -15.96
C LEU A 275 23.58 -1.15 -15.72
N ASP A 276 22.93 -2.27 -15.39
CA ASP A 276 23.57 -3.58 -15.29
C ASP A 276 24.25 -4.01 -16.61
N SER A 277 23.73 -3.53 -17.74
CA SER A 277 24.34 -3.73 -19.07
C SER A 277 25.69 -3.01 -19.25
N GLY A 278 26.06 -2.10 -18.36
CA GLY A 278 27.20 -1.20 -18.50
C GLY A 278 26.91 0.08 -19.26
N GLU A 279 25.71 0.26 -19.82
CA GLU A 279 25.27 1.52 -20.44
C GLU A 279 25.22 2.64 -19.39
N ARG A 280 25.73 3.81 -19.77
CA ARG A 280 25.72 5.03 -18.92
C ARG A 280 24.81 6.07 -19.53
N LEU A 281 23.94 6.62 -18.69
CA LEU A 281 23.00 7.66 -19.07
C LEU A 281 23.29 8.91 -18.22
N ASP A 282 23.68 9.98 -18.88
CA ASP A 282 23.97 11.25 -18.21
C ASP A 282 22.67 11.96 -17.85
N ALA A 283 22.63 12.52 -16.63
CA ALA A 283 21.51 13.30 -16.13
C ALA A 283 21.96 14.31 -15.09
N THR A 284 21.29 15.44 -15.03
CA THR A 284 21.50 16.46 -13.98
C THR A 284 20.63 16.21 -12.75
N THR A 285 19.60 15.39 -12.92
CA THR A 285 18.62 15.05 -11.88
C THR A 285 18.30 13.57 -11.93
N VAL A 286 18.35 12.91 -10.77
CA VAL A 286 17.91 11.52 -10.59
C VAL A 286 16.82 11.50 -9.52
N VAL A 287 15.67 10.92 -9.86
CA VAL A 287 14.55 10.71 -8.92
C VAL A 287 14.35 9.22 -8.72
N SER A 288 14.47 8.73 -7.51
CA SER A 288 14.30 7.29 -7.24
C SER A 288 12.91 6.98 -6.69
N ASN A 289 12.24 6.03 -7.35
CA ASN A 289 11.02 5.41 -6.88
C ASN A 289 11.29 4.11 -6.08
N ALA A 290 12.51 3.65 -6.02
CA ALA A 290 12.92 2.57 -5.12
C ALA A 290 12.84 3.03 -3.66
N ASP A 291 12.86 2.08 -2.74
CA ASP A 291 12.91 2.40 -1.31
C ASP A 291 14.21 3.13 -0.93
N VAL A 292 14.19 3.76 0.25
CA VAL A 292 15.30 4.61 0.69
C VAL A 292 16.61 3.84 0.92
N LYS A 293 16.54 2.57 1.36
CA LYS A 293 17.74 1.73 1.58
C LYS A 293 18.37 1.35 0.25
N THR A 294 17.58 0.80 -0.66
CA THR A 294 18.02 0.50 -2.02
C THR A 294 18.62 1.72 -2.70
N THR A 295 17.94 2.87 -2.62
CA THR A 295 18.42 4.10 -3.28
C THR A 295 19.74 4.60 -2.70
N LEU A 296 19.82 4.72 -1.38
CA LEU A 296 20.93 5.45 -0.73
C LEU A 296 22.08 4.53 -0.29
N LEU A 297 21.80 3.29 0.10
CA LEU A 297 22.84 2.37 0.55
C LEU A 297 23.38 1.52 -0.60
N ASP A 298 22.52 1.06 -1.51
CA ASP A 298 22.91 0.14 -2.57
C ASP A 298 23.27 0.88 -3.87
N LEU A 299 22.35 1.67 -4.44
CA LEU A 299 22.54 2.32 -5.75
C LEU A 299 23.50 3.52 -5.67
N LEU A 300 23.39 4.35 -4.64
CA LEU A 300 24.31 5.47 -4.43
C LEU A 300 25.60 4.98 -3.75
N GLY A 301 25.45 4.16 -2.71
CA GLY A 301 26.52 3.69 -1.83
C GLY A 301 26.71 4.57 -0.60
N ALA A 302 26.76 3.93 0.58
CA ALA A 302 26.87 4.59 1.88
C ALA A 302 28.10 5.53 2.02
N ARG A 303 29.14 5.30 1.22
CA ARG A 303 30.38 6.14 1.19
C ARG A 303 30.14 7.59 0.76
N HIS A 304 29.02 7.88 0.10
CA HIS A 304 28.63 9.22 -0.35
C HIS A 304 27.74 9.96 0.66
N LEU A 305 27.49 9.35 1.81
CA LEU A 305 26.62 9.88 2.87
C LEU A 305 27.41 10.13 4.15
N GLU A 306 26.97 11.10 4.93
CA GLU A 306 27.44 11.24 6.30
C GLU A 306 27.06 10.01 7.13
N ALA A 307 27.95 9.55 8.01
CA ALA A 307 27.78 8.31 8.78
C ALA A 307 26.49 8.29 9.62
N ASP A 308 26.11 9.42 10.24
CA ASP A 308 24.88 9.53 11.03
C ASP A 308 23.63 9.41 10.15
N PHE A 309 23.67 10.02 8.96
CA PHE A 309 22.57 9.92 8.00
C PHE A 309 22.45 8.49 7.43
N ALA A 310 23.56 7.86 7.05
CA ALA A 310 23.58 6.47 6.58
C ALA A 310 23.03 5.51 7.65
N ARG A 311 23.37 5.71 8.93
CA ARG A 311 22.81 4.95 10.04
C ARG A 311 21.30 5.13 10.18
N LYS A 312 20.77 6.36 10.04
CA LYS A 312 19.33 6.61 10.05
C LYS A 312 18.62 5.87 8.92
N VAL A 313 19.18 5.87 7.72
CA VAL A 313 18.65 5.12 6.57
C VAL A 313 18.66 3.62 6.84
N HIS A 314 19.77 3.08 7.35
CA HIS A 314 19.88 1.66 7.71
C HIS A 314 18.80 1.23 8.72
N ASN A 315 18.48 2.09 9.68
CA ASN A 315 17.52 1.82 10.75
C ASN A 315 16.05 2.03 10.36
N VAL A 316 15.74 2.42 9.12
CA VAL A 316 14.35 2.47 8.63
C VAL A 316 13.75 1.08 8.73
N ARG A 317 12.62 0.97 9.41
CA ARG A 317 11.92 -0.31 9.54
C ARG A 317 11.04 -0.55 8.31
N ALA A 318 11.19 -1.74 7.72
CA ALA A 318 10.42 -2.20 6.57
C ALA A 318 10.16 -3.72 6.69
N ARG A 319 9.61 -4.15 7.84
CA ARG A 319 9.36 -5.57 8.10
C ARG A 319 8.05 -5.99 7.46
N GLY A 320 8.12 -6.64 6.28
CA GLY A 320 6.98 -7.30 5.65
C GLY A 320 6.40 -8.38 6.55
N ASN A 321 5.08 -8.47 6.62
CA ASN A 321 4.38 -9.37 7.54
C ASN A 321 3.07 -9.93 6.95
N ALA A 322 2.89 -9.78 5.66
CA ALA A 322 1.75 -10.32 4.94
C ALA A 322 2.20 -11.03 3.68
N ALA A 323 1.68 -12.23 3.46
CA ALA A 323 1.82 -12.97 2.22
C ALA A 323 0.70 -12.62 1.25
N LYS A 324 0.95 -12.82 -0.02
CA LYS A 324 -0.05 -12.70 -1.09
C LYS A 324 -0.36 -14.07 -1.66
N LEU A 325 -1.63 -14.44 -1.63
CA LEU A 325 -2.12 -15.69 -2.22
C LEU A 325 -2.90 -15.40 -3.49
N HIS A 326 -2.64 -16.18 -4.52
CA HIS A 326 -3.49 -16.28 -5.71
C HIS A 326 -3.85 -17.75 -5.95
N LEU A 327 -5.14 -18.01 -6.12
CA LEU A 327 -5.66 -19.32 -6.54
C LEU A 327 -6.27 -19.20 -7.94
N ALA A 328 -5.85 -20.06 -8.84
CA ALA A 328 -6.53 -20.30 -10.10
C ALA A 328 -7.64 -21.35 -9.86
N LEU A 329 -8.90 -20.99 -10.09
CA LEU A 329 -10.05 -21.82 -9.81
C LEU A 329 -10.79 -22.18 -11.10
N ASP A 330 -11.34 -23.39 -11.19
CA ASP A 330 -12.15 -23.85 -12.33
C ASP A 330 -13.61 -23.42 -12.26
N GLY A 331 -14.01 -22.70 -11.22
CA GLY A 331 -15.34 -22.17 -10.99
C GLY A 331 -15.38 -21.31 -9.72
N PRO A 332 -16.51 -20.64 -9.43
CA PRO A 332 -16.66 -19.85 -8.22
C PRO A 332 -16.67 -20.76 -6.99
N PRO A 333 -15.89 -20.43 -5.93
CA PRO A 333 -15.89 -21.20 -4.70
C PRO A 333 -17.19 -20.96 -3.90
N ALA A 334 -17.68 -22.01 -3.23
CA ALA A 334 -18.89 -21.95 -2.43
C ALA A 334 -18.59 -21.53 -0.98
N PHE A 335 -18.49 -20.23 -0.72
CA PHE A 335 -18.41 -19.72 0.64
C PHE A 335 -19.74 -19.94 1.36
N ALA A 336 -19.68 -20.58 2.54
CA ALA A 336 -20.87 -20.90 3.32
C ALA A 336 -21.68 -19.64 3.67
N GLY A 337 -22.97 -19.67 3.41
CA GLY A 337 -23.92 -18.59 3.71
C GLY A 337 -23.87 -17.38 2.78
N LEU A 338 -22.96 -17.30 1.80
CA LEU A 338 -22.91 -16.22 0.84
C LEU A 338 -23.75 -16.51 -0.43
N ASP A 339 -24.37 -15.47 -0.94
CA ASP A 339 -24.95 -15.48 -2.28
C ASP A 339 -23.96 -14.96 -3.35
N ALA A 340 -24.34 -15.08 -4.62
CA ALA A 340 -23.49 -14.67 -5.74
C ALA A 340 -23.15 -13.17 -5.74
N SER A 341 -24.00 -12.30 -5.18
CA SER A 341 -23.77 -10.85 -5.12
C SER A 341 -22.74 -10.49 -4.06
N GLN A 342 -22.68 -11.26 -2.99
CA GLN A 342 -21.74 -11.09 -1.88
C GLN A 342 -20.35 -11.65 -2.22
N LEU A 343 -20.26 -12.66 -3.08
CA LEU A 343 -19.00 -13.27 -3.50
C LEU A 343 -18.06 -12.26 -4.20
N GLY A 344 -18.62 -11.27 -4.89
CA GLY A 344 -17.84 -10.18 -5.51
C GLY A 344 -17.42 -9.07 -4.57
N GLN A 345 -17.77 -9.13 -3.30
CA GLN A 345 -17.40 -8.12 -2.30
C GLN A 345 -15.99 -8.37 -1.71
N ARG A 346 -15.56 -7.48 -0.83
CA ARG A 346 -14.36 -7.68 -0.02
C ARG A 346 -14.68 -8.64 1.12
N LEU A 347 -14.18 -9.87 1.05
CA LEU A 347 -14.41 -10.88 2.09
C LEU A 347 -13.30 -10.82 3.13
N VAL A 348 -13.65 -10.94 4.42
CA VAL A 348 -12.71 -10.87 5.53
C VAL A 348 -12.88 -12.07 6.46
N ILE A 349 -11.80 -12.78 6.72
CA ILE A 349 -11.69 -13.81 7.75
C ILE A 349 -10.89 -13.25 8.92
N ALA A 350 -11.60 -12.76 9.94
CA ALA A 350 -11.08 -12.22 11.18
C ALA A 350 -12.15 -12.38 12.27
N PRO A 351 -12.31 -13.57 12.88
CA PRO A 351 -13.46 -13.91 13.72
C PRO A 351 -13.66 -13.04 14.96
N SER A 352 -12.58 -12.51 15.53
CA SER A 352 -12.62 -11.54 16.62
C SER A 352 -11.32 -10.76 16.72
N VAL A 353 -11.33 -9.65 17.44
CA VAL A 353 -10.12 -8.85 17.68
C VAL A 353 -9.06 -9.62 18.48
N GLU A 354 -9.48 -10.52 19.36
CA GLU A 354 -8.60 -11.43 20.11
C GLU A 354 -7.93 -12.45 19.19
N TYR A 355 -8.67 -12.98 18.22
CA TYR A 355 -8.13 -13.89 17.21
C TYR A 355 -7.02 -13.22 16.39
N VAL A 356 -7.24 -11.98 15.94
CA VAL A 356 -6.25 -11.21 15.19
C VAL A 356 -5.00 -10.94 16.03
N GLU A 357 -5.15 -10.62 17.32
CA GLU A 357 -4.01 -10.44 18.23
C GLU A 357 -3.24 -11.74 18.46
N GLN A 358 -3.94 -12.87 18.64
CA GLN A 358 -3.30 -14.19 18.78
C GLN A 358 -2.56 -14.60 17.51
N ALA A 359 -3.13 -14.32 16.34
CA ALA A 359 -2.47 -14.57 15.06
C ALA A 359 -1.14 -13.80 14.93
N PHE A 360 -1.08 -12.58 15.46
CA PHE A 360 0.15 -11.77 15.48
C PHE A 360 1.23 -12.32 16.40
N ASN A 361 0.87 -12.97 17.51
CA ASN A 361 1.84 -13.38 18.52
C ASN A 361 2.96 -14.27 17.96
N HIS A 362 2.65 -15.13 17.01
CA HIS A 362 3.64 -16.00 16.36
C HIS A 362 4.76 -15.20 15.69
N CYS A 363 4.43 -14.08 15.02
CA CYS A 363 5.42 -13.25 14.34
C CYS A 363 6.45 -12.62 15.27
N LYS A 364 6.10 -12.39 16.54
CA LYS A 364 7.02 -11.85 17.54
C LYS A 364 8.20 -12.79 17.82
N TYR A 365 8.03 -14.07 17.50
CA TYR A 365 9.02 -15.13 17.68
C TYR A 365 9.61 -15.64 16.34
N GLY A 366 9.35 -14.94 15.23
CA GLY A 366 9.81 -15.35 13.91
C GLY A 366 9.09 -16.58 13.37
N GLU A 367 7.82 -16.77 13.75
CA GLU A 367 6.96 -17.86 13.28
C GLU A 367 5.81 -17.28 12.44
N TYR A 368 5.35 -18.01 11.44
CA TYR A 368 4.09 -17.67 10.77
C TYR A 368 2.88 -18.04 11.65
N SER A 369 1.75 -17.39 11.45
CA SER A 369 0.53 -17.75 12.16
C SER A 369 -0.02 -19.09 11.67
N ALA A 370 -0.17 -20.04 12.59
CA ALA A 370 -0.87 -21.30 12.30
C ALA A 370 -2.39 -21.10 12.10
N ARG A 371 -2.92 -19.96 12.55
CA ARG A 371 -4.31 -19.53 12.38
C ARG A 371 -4.33 -18.11 11.80
N PRO A 372 -3.99 -17.95 10.51
CA PRO A 372 -3.87 -16.63 9.90
C PRO A 372 -5.23 -15.94 9.77
N VAL A 373 -5.20 -14.65 9.45
CA VAL A 373 -6.35 -13.85 9.03
C VAL A 373 -6.21 -13.52 7.55
N ALA A 374 -7.32 -13.24 6.87
CA ALA A 374 -7.33 -13.01 5.44
C ALA A 374 -8.25 -11.86 5.01
N GLU A 375 -7.76 -11.07 4.04
CA GLU A 375 -8.57 -10.18 3.20
C GLU A 375 -8.62 -10.81 1.81
N ILE A 376 -9.81 -11.10 1.30
CA ILE A 376 -10.02 -11.91 0.10
C ILE A 376 -10.86 -11.12 -0.90
N THR A 377 -10.55 -11.25 -2.19
CA THR A 377 -11.39 -10.81 -3.32
C THR A 377 -11.44 -11.88 -4.39
N LEU A 378 -12.53 -11.87 -5.16
CA LEU A 378 -12.66 -12.60 -6.41
C LEU A 378 -12.85 -11.59 -7.56
N PRO A 379 -11.78 -10.97 -8.03
CA PRO A 379 -11.87 -9.87 -9.01
C PRO A 379 -12.55 -10.31 -10.31
N THR A 380 -12.46 -11.58 -10.68
CA THR A 380 -13.13 -12.19 -11.85
C THR A 380 -14.64 -12.19 -11.80
N VAL A 381 -15.28 -11.97 -10.65
CA VAL A 381 -16.73 -11.74 -10.55
C VAL A 381 -17.13 -10.45 -11.27
N HIS A 382 -16.26 -9.45 -11.25
CA HIS A 382 -16.48 -8.15 -11.89
C HIS A 382 -15.71 -7.98 -13.20
N ASP A 383 -14.59 -8.68 -13.35
CA ASP A 383 -13.71 -8.64 -14.52
C ASP A 383 -13.33 -10.06 -14.98
N PRO A 384 -14.20 -10.73 -15.74
CA PRO A 384 -13.94 -12.09 -16.21
C PRO A 384 -12.69 -12.22 -17.09
N GLY A 385 -12.17 -11.11 -17.65
CA GLY A 385 -10.98 -11.10 -18.49
C GLY A 385 -9.66 -11.45 -17.74
N LEU A 386 -9.72 -11.57 -16.43
CA LEU A 386 -8.57 -11.97 -15.60
C LEU A 386 -8.37 -13.50 -15.49
N ALA A 387 -9.28 -14.30 -16.05
CA ALA A 387 -9.20 -15.77 -16.07
C ALA A 387 -9.70 -16.35 -17.39
N PRO A 388 -9.41 -17.62 -17.71
CA PRO A 388 -10.05 -18.34 -18.81
C PRO A 388 -11.58 -18.43 -18.61
N GLN A 389 -12.31 -18.70 -19.68
CA GLN A 389 -13.75 -18.82 -19.63
C GLN A 389 -14.20 -19.87 -18.59
N GLY A 390 -15.04 -19.45 -17.65
CA GLY A 390 -15.53 -20.26 -16.53
C GLY A 390 -14.56 -20.34 -15.35
N GLY A 391 -13.33 -19.91 -15.52
CA GLY A 391 -12.34 -19.84 -14.44
C GLY A 391 -12.50 -18.61 -13.55
N HIS A 392 -12.00 -18.70 -12.34
CA HIS A 392 -12.00 -17.60 -11.38
C HIS A 392 -10.61 -17.42 -10.72
N VAL A 393 -10.30 -16.18 -10.35
CA VAL A 393 -9.15 -15.85 -9.51
C VAL A 393 -9.65 -15.52 -8.11
N LEU A 394 -9.17 -16.26 -7.11
CA LEU A 394 -9.21 -15.82 -5.73
C LEU A 394 -7.88 -15.16 -5.40
N SER A 395 -7.91 -13.91 -4.96
CA SER A 395 -6.74 -13.15 -4.56
C SER A 395 -6.88 -12.78 -3.08
N ALA A 396 -5.88 -13.07 -2.26
CA ALA A 396 -5.96 -12.80 -0.84
C ALA A 396 -4.66 -12.21 -0.27
N VAL A 397 -4.80 -11.31 0.69
CA VAL A 397 -3.74 -10.91 1.61
C VAL A 397 -3.87 -11.76 2.85
N ILE A 398 -2.83 -12.53 3.15
CA ILE A 398 -2.79 -13.45 4.28
C ILE A 398 -1.82 -12.89 5.33
N GLN A 399 -2.29 -12.73 6.54
CA GLN A 399 -1.52 -12.20 7.66
C GLN A 399 -1.70 -13.13 8.89
N TYR A 400 -0.66 -13.58 9.54
CA TYR A 400 0.68 -13.02 9.59
C TYR A 400 1.74 -13.98 9.03
N ALA A 401 2.60 -13.44 8.19
CA ALA A 401 3.70 -14.14 7.57
C ALA A 401 4.96 -13.24 7.65
N PRO A 402 5.85 -13.41 8.65
CA PRO A 402 6.98 -12.51 8.84
C PRO A 402 8.01 -12.67 7.73
N ARG A 403 8.65 -11.56 7.31
CA ARG A 403 9.74 -11.59 6.33
C ARG A 403 10.87 -12.51 6.80
N GLU A 404 11.25 -12.41 8.07
CA GLU A 404 12.26 -13.26 8.70
C GLU A 404 11.58 -14.40 9.47
N LEU A 405 11.42 -15.54 8.81
CA LEU A 405 10.95 -16.77 9.43
C LEU A 405 12.13 -17.49 10.08
N GLY A 406 12.05 -17.84 11.36
CA GLY A 406 13.15 -18.45 12.10
C GLY A 406 13.68 -19.74 11.47
N ALA A 407 12.79 -20.57 10.92
CA ALA A 407 13.16 -21.78 10.17
C ALA A 407 13.54 -21.50 8.71
N GLY A 408 13.35 -20.28 8.22
CA GLY A 408 13.45 -19.90 6.82
C GLY A 408 12.26 -20.34 5.96
N TRP A 409 11.93 -19.55 4.94
CA TRP A 409 10.78 -19.81 4.06
C TRP A 409 10.96 -21.04 3.17
N GLY A 410 12.21 -21.49 2.93
CA GLY A 410 12.47 -22.75 2.24
C GLY A 410 11.87 -23.98 2.95
N PHE A 411 11.78 -23.96 4.28
CA PHE A 411 11.15 -25.03 5.07
C PHE A 411 9.71 -24.69 5.50
N GLY A 412 9.38 -23.42 5.69
CA GLY A 412 8.09 -23.03 6.25
C GLY A 412 6.97 -22.84 5.21
N ARG A 413 7.29 -22.70 3.93
CA ARG A 413 6.35 -22.38 2.86
C ARG A 413 5.19 -23.36 2.75
N ASP A 414 5.50 -24.66 2.65
CA ASP A 414 4.49 -25.71 2.45
C ASP A 414 3.56 -25.79 3.66
N GLY A 415 4.10 -25.72 4.88
CA GLY A 415 3.31 -25.70 6.10
C GLY A 415 2.40 -24.47 6.20
N PHE A 416 2.90 -23.31 5.81
CA PHE A 416 2.09 -22.10 5.78
C PHE A 416 1.01 -22.14 4.70
N THR A 417 1.34 -22.64 3.50
CA THR A 417 0.36 -22.82 2.42
C THR A 417 -0.75 -23.76 2.87
N GLU A 418 -0.41 -24.86 3.54
CA GLU A 418 -1.42 -25.78 4.08
C GLU A 418 -2.29 -25.14 5.16
N ALA A 419 -1.69 -24.36 6.07
CA ALA A 419 -2.45 -23.61 7.08
C ALA A 419 -3.45 -22.62 6.44
N VAL A 420 -3.04 -21.94 5.37
CA VAL A 420 -3.91 -21.02 4.62
C VAL A 420 -5.02 -21.78 3.89
N MET A 421 -4.70 -22.89 3.22
CA MET A 421 -5.72 -23.70 2.53
C MET A 421 -6.71 -24.35 3.51
N ASN A 422 -6.26 -24.74 4.70
CA ASN A 422 -7.13 -25.20 5.79
C ASN A 422 -8.05 -24.07 6.28
N LEU A 423 -7.52 -22.87 6.47
CA LEU A 423 -8.33 -21.71 6.82
C LEU A 423 -9.44 -21.50 5.78
N LEU A 424 -9.09 -21.44 4.49
CA LEU A 424 -10.07 -21.21 3.43
C LEU A 424 -11.12 -22.32 3.35
N ALA A 425 -10.73 -23.58 3.53
CA ALA A 425 -11.63 -24.72 3.48
C ALA A 425 -12.68 -24.73 4.61
N ASN A 426 -12.39 -24.09 5.75
CA ASN A 426 -13.39 -23.92 6.82
C ASN A 426 -14.55 -23.00 6.40
N TYR A 427 -14.32 -22.09 5.45
CA TYR A 427 -15.31 -21.12 4.96
C TYR A 427 -15.85 -21.47 3.57
N ALA A 428 -15.05 -22.13 2.74
CA ALA A 428 -15.41 -22.59 1.39
C ALA A 428 -14.96 -24.06 1.23
N PRO A 429 -15.79 -25.04 1.60
CA PRO A 429 -15.38 -26.45 1.65
C PRO A 429 -14.88 -27.03 0.32
N ASP A 430 -15.37 -26.52 -0.81
CA ASP A 430 -14.99 -26.95 -2.16
C ASP A 430 -13.70 -26.28 -2.69
N ILE A 431 -13.05 -25.38 -1.92
CA ILE A 431 -11.93 -24.57 -2.42
C ILE A 431 -10.76 -25.42 -2.92
N ARG A 432 -10.47 -26.54 -2.24
CA ARG A 432 -9.36 -27.42 -2.64
C ARG A 432 -9.64 -28.14 -3.96
N GLU A 433 -10.88 -28.60 -4.16
CA GLU A 433 -11.29 -29.30 -5.37
C GLU A 433 -11.26 -28.37 -6.59
N ARG A 434 -11.66 -27.10 -6.39
CA ARG A 434 -11.67 -26.07 -7.45
C ARG A 434 -10.30 -25.51 -7.78
N THR A 435 -9.31 -25.69 -6.91
CA THR A 435 -7.98 -25.07 -7.09
C THR A 435 -7.16 -25.82 -8.14
N GLN A 436 -6.85 -25.16 -9.25
CA GLN A 436 -6.01 -25.67 -10.34
C GLN A 436 -4.53 -25.27 -10.16
N ALA A 437 -4.27 -24.10 -9.57
CA ALA A 437 -2.90 -23.65 -9.27
C ALA A 437 -2.91 -22.71 -8.05
N ILE A 438 -1.81 -22.72 -7.33
CA ILE A 438 -1.56 -21.90 -6.14
C ILE A 438 -0.28 -21.10 -6.36
N GLU A 439 -0.37 -19.79 -6.15
CA GLU A 439 0.80 -18.93 -5.96
C GLU A 439 0.71 -18.30 -4.58
N LEU A 440 1.69 -18.60 -3.73
CA LEU A 440 1.87 -17.93 -2.44
C LEU A 440 3.18 -17.16 -2.46
N LEU A 441 3.08 -15.83 -2.43
CA LEU A 441 4.22 -14.93 -2.32
C LEU A 441 4.40 -14.52 -0.87
N THR A 442 5.47 -14.95 -0.25
CA THR A 442 5.90 -14.50 1.08
C THR A 442 6.49 -13.09 1.00
N PRO A 443 6.67 -12.37 2.11
CA PRO A 443 7.43 -11.11 2.07
C PRO A 443 8.84 -11.25 1.51
N GLU A 444 9.49 -12.40 1.68
CA GLU A 444 10.79 -12.68 1.07
C GLU A 444 10.70 -12.75 -0.46
N ASP A 445 9.67 -13.41 -1.01
CA ASP A 445 9.44 -13.45 -2.46
C ASP A 445 9.11 -12.05 -3.02
N ILE A 446 8.30 -11.27 -2.28
CA ILE A 446 7.98 -9.89 -2.66
C ILE A 446 9.25 -9.03 -2.71
N GLU A 447 10.15 -9.18 -1.72
CA GLU A 447 11.43 -8.49 -1.72
C GLU A 447 12.28 -8.88 -2.92
N GLN A 448 12.42 -10.16 -3.19
CA GLN A 448 13.29 -10.68 -4.26
C GLN A 448 12.74 -10.34 -5.66
N GLN A 449 11.44 -10.57 -5.89
CA GLN A 449 10.84 -10.40 -7.22
C GLN A 449 10.61 -8.93 -7.59
N PHE A 450 10.26 -8.11 -6.60
CA PHE A 450 9.89 -6.70 -6.84
C PHE A 450 10.95 -5.70 -6.33
N ARG A 451 12.10 -6.20 -5.83
CA ARG A 451 13.21 -5.37 -5.33
C ARG A 451 12.75 -4.36 -4.28
N ASN A 452 11.90 -4.80 -3.37
CA ASN A 452 11.26 -3.98 -2.36
C ASN A 452 11.78 -4.38 -0.96
N ALA A 453 12.62 -3.57 -0.35
CA ALA A 453 13.28 -3.89 0.90
C ALA A 453 12.31 -4.36 2.00
N GLY A 454 12.62 -5.53 2.57
CA GLY A 454 11.83 -6.18 3.60
C GLY A 454 10.49 -6.75 3.14
N GLY A 455 10.17 -6.74 1.84
CA GLY A 455 8.89 -7.17 1.31
C GLY A 455 7.70 -6.35 1.81
N HIS A 456 7.94 -5.10 2.25
CA HIS A 456 6.90 -4.25 2.83
C HIS A 456 6.32 -3.30 1.77
N TRP A 457 5.07 -3.48 1.39
CA TRP A 457 4.44 -2.75 0.26
C TRP A 457 4.35 -1.24 0.39
N HIS A 458 4.56 -0.67 1.59
CA HIS A 458 4.71 0.78 1.78
C HIS A 458 6.19 1.24 1.73
N HIS A 459 7.15 0.37 1.38
CA HIS A 459 8.60 0.63 1.37
C HIS A 459 9.20 1.06 2.72
N ALA A 460 8.41 1.16 3.76
CA ALA A 460 8.74 1.37 5.18
C ALA A 460 7.46 1.22 6.00
N GLU A 461 7.57 0.86 7.26
CA GLU A 461 6.41 0.75 8.15
C GLU A 461 5.64 2.08 8.25
N LEU A 462 4.30 1.99 8.34
CA LEU A 462 3.44 3.10 8.69
C LEU A 462 3.39 3.21 10.21
N ALA A 463 4.25 4.04 10.78
CA ALA A 463 4.32 4.29 12.22
C ALA A 463 4.55 5.79 12.46
N LEU A 464 4.15 6.31 13.62
CA LEU A 464 4.24 7.74 13.91
C LEU A 464 5.68 8.28 13.84
N ASP A 465 6.66 7.47 14.19
CA ASP A 465 8.09 7.79 14.09
C ASP A 465 8.66 7.59 12.65
N GLN A 466 7.83 7.14 11.72
CA GLN A 466 8.12 7.02 10.28
C GLN A 466 7.00 7.66 9.44
N PHE A 467 6.49 8.81 9.87
CA PHE A 467 5.41 9.54 9.21
C PHE A 467 5.75 11.02 9.03
N LEU A 468 5.13 11.67 8.06
CA LEU A 468 5.23 13.11 7.76
C LEU A 468 6.70 13.55 7.66
N MET A 469 7.16 14.43 8.55
CA MET A 469 8.52 14.98 8.56
C MET A 469 9.63 14.00 8.98
N LEU A 470 9.23 12.80 9.41
CA LEU A 470 10.14 11.73 9.79
C LEU A 470 10.27 10.64 8.70
N ARG A 471 9.48 10.74 7.60
CA ARG A 471 9.41 9.74 6.53
C ARG A 471 10.08 10.23 5.24
N PRO A 472 11.02 9.48 4.63
CA PRO A 472 11.59 8.20 5.05
C PRO A 472 12.53 8.33 6.25
N VAL A 473 13.31 9.42 6.34
CA VAL A 473 14.19 9.78 7.44
C VAL A 473 14.25 11.30 7.59
N PRO A 474 14.51 11.83 8.79
CA PRO A 474 14.79 13.24 8.97
C PRO A 474 15.96 13.69 8.08
N GLY A 475 15.76 14.75 7.30
CA GLY A 475 16.70 15.23 6.30
C GLY A 475 16.35 14.86 4.85
N SER A 476 15.44 13.89 4.63
CA SER A 476 14.93 13.56 3.29
C SER A 476 13.40 13.54 3.18
N ALA A 477 12.69 13.99 4.21
CA ALA A 477 11.23 13.98 4.22
C ALA A 477 10.59 14.93 3.18
N GLN A 478 11.35 15.90 2.66
CA GLN A 478 10.92 16.83 1.62
C GLN A 478 11.32 16.36 0.21
N TYR A 479 11.44 15.04 0.00
CA TYR A 479 11.81 14.39 -1.26
C TYR A 479 13.24 14.64 -1.74
N ARG A 480 13.97 15.61 -1.19
CA ARG A 480 15.40 15.84 -1.45
C ARG A 480 16.25 14.93 -0.59
N THR A 481 17.40 14.53 -1.08
CA THR A 481 18.44 13.88 -0.30
C THR A 481 19.56 14.88 0.05
N PRO A 482 20.51 14.53 0.93
CA PRO A 482 21.72 15.33 1.13
C PRO A 482 22.62 15.43 -0.11
N VAL A 483 22.40 14.61 -1.12
CA VAL A 483 23.17 14.59 -2.37
C VAL A 483 22.50 15.49 -3.41
N GLU A 484 23.25 16.45 -3.95
CA GLU A 484 22.74 17.38 -4.94
C GLU A 484 22.26 16.64 -6.21
N GLY A 485 21.06 16.98 -6.67
CA GLY A 485 20.44 16.38 -7.84
C GLY A 485 19.77 15.03 -7.61
N LEU A 486 19.83 14.45 -6.38
CA LEU A 486 19.17 13.18 -6.05
C LEU A 486 17.91 13.41 -5.23
N TYR A 487 16.79 12.86 -5.72
CA TYR A 487 15.47 12.94 -5.10
C TYR A 487 14.84 11.56 -4.91
N LEU A 488 13.83 11.49 -4.04
CA LEU A 488 13.04 10.29 -3.77
C LEU A 488 11.57 10.56 -4.08
N CYS A 489 10.87 9.59 -4.69
CA CYS A 489 9.43 9.70 -4.95
C CYS A 489 8.64 8.42 -4.61
N GLY A 490 9.32 7.39 -4.10
CA GLY A 490 8.70 6.09 -3.83
C GLY A 490 7.74 6.08 -2.65
N ALA A 491 7.07 4.95 -2.45
CA ALA A 491 6.13 4.71 -1.35
C ALA A 491 6.79 4.84 0.05
N GLY A 492 8.12 4.77 0.12
CA GLY A 492 8.90 5.07 1.33
C GLY A 492 8.86 6.54 1.75
N CYS A 493 8.50 7.47 0.85
CA CYS A 493 8.32 8.89 1.16
C CYS A 493 6.94 9.17 1.75
N HIS A 494 6.75 10.38 2.28
CA HIS A 494 5.43 10.88 2.63
C HIS A 494 4.53 10.89 1.38
N PRO A 495 3.25 10.54 1.47
CA PRO A 495 2.50 10.10 2.65
C PRO A 495 2.58 8.59 2.93
N GLY A 496 3.18 7.79 2.08
CA GLY A 496 3.26 6.36 2.16
C GLY A 496 2.79 5.67 0.87
N GLY A 497 2.60 4.36 0.94
CA GLY A 497 2.09 3.54 -0.16
C GLY A 497 0.55 3.49 -0.19
N GLY A 498 -0.02 2.73 -1.14
CA GLY A 498 -1.46 2.55 -1.33
C GLY A 498 -1.95 3.02 -2.70
N LEU A 499 -1.06 3.07 -3.71
CA LEU A 499 -1.36 3.49 -5.09
C LEU A 499 -1.94 4.91 -5.21
N MET A 500 -1.61 5.79 -4.27
CA MET A 500 -2.20 7.14 -4.24
C MET A 500 -1.57 8.13 -5.24
N GLY A 501 -0.30 7.94 -5.61
CA GLY A 501 0.43 8.84 -6.53
C GLY A 501 0.94 10.14 -5.92
N SER A 502 0.51 10.49 -4.72
CA SER A 502 0.83 11.77 -4.06
C SER A 502 2.32 11.96 -3.85
N ALA A 503 3.08 10.91 -3.49
CA ALA A 503 4.53 11.02 -3.33
C ALA A 503 5.21 11.39 -4.66
N GLY A 504 4.77 10.81 -5.78
CA GLY A 504 5.27 11.14 -7.11
C GLY A 504 4.99 12.59 -7.50
N ARG A 505 3.75 13.09 -7.29
CA ARG A 505 3.38 14.49 -7.57
C ARG A 505 4.16 15.48 -6.69
N ASN A 506 4.24 15.21 -5.40
CA ASN A 506 4.96 16.07 -4.46
C ASN A 506 6.47 16.14 -4.81
N ALA A 507 7.09 15.01 -5.16
CA ALA A 507 8.48 14.97 -5.61
C ALA A 507 8.68 15.76 -6.90
N ALA A 508 7.80 15.62 -7.89
CA ALA A 508 7.85 16.40 -9.12
C ALA A 508 7.78 17.91 -8.84
N ASN A 509 6.88 18.34 -7.98
CA ASN A 509 6.75 19.75 -7.58
C ASN A 509 8.03 20.27 -6.90
N VAL A 510 8.69 19.45 -6.08
CA VAL A 510 9.95 19.81 -5.42
C VAL A 510 11.10 19.90 -6.43
N VAL A 511 11.15 19.00 -7.41
CA VAL A 511 12.16 19.06 -8.50
C VAL A 511 11.95 20.29 -9.38
N LEU A 512 10.71 20.67 -9.68
CA LEU A 512 10.37 21.84 -10.51
C LEU A 512 10.63 23.17 -9.79
N ALA A 513 10.58 23.17 -8.46
CA ALA A 513 10.86 24.37 -7.66
C ALA A 513 12.37 24.65 -7.50
N GLY A 514 13.27 23.81 -8.01
CA GLY A 514 14.74 23.95 -7.95
C GLY A 514 15.31 23.33 -6.70
#